data_76b24fba02d0f9288213fb779523c3de
#
_entry.id   76b24fba02d0f9288213fb779523c3de
#
_cell.length_a   1.000
_cell.length_b   1.000
_cell.length_c   1.000
_cell.angle_alpha   90.00
_cell.angle_beta   90.00
_cell.angle_gamma   90.00
#
_symmetry.space_group_name_H-M   'P 1'
#
loop_
_entity.id
_entity.type
_entity.pdbx_description
1 polymer ?
#
loop_
_entity_poly.entity_id
_entity_poly.type
_entity_poly.pdbx_seq_one_letter_code
_entity_poly.pdbx_strand_id
1 'polypeptide(L)'
;NNMKKKNKIVKIIAILVLIILVIGTGLYIKRRNNYIYITQFSPTTSRQMMGYAIKTLNGKIVVIDGGLQEDAKQLEKYITDNGGEVDTWFITHPHIDHAGAFEIISQNTSIKINKIYMSIEDKDWYLTNEPSRTIDIEEFFKVINQEKIAEKIIEPQVNDIIKIDNITAKILGTKNPEITTNAINNSSMVIQIQVN
;
A
#
# COMPACT_ATOMS: atom_id res chain seq x y z
N ASN A 1 -48.29 -32.20 -30.03
CA ASN A 1 -47.64 -31.02 -30.64
C ASN A 1 -47.43 -29.89 -29.63
N ASN A 2 -48.37 -29.59 -28.72
CA ASN A 2 -48.31 -28.50 -27.73
C ASN A 2 -47.17 -28.67 -26.68
N MET A 3 -46.89 -29.89 -26.19
CA MET A 3 -45.82 -30.13 -25.22
C MET A 3 -44.44 -29.85 -25.81
N LYS A 4 -44.18 -30.25 -27.05
CA LYS A 4 -42.89 -29.97 -27.71
C LYS A 4 -42.66 -28.47 -27.92
N LYS A 5 -43.72 -27.74 -28.27
CA LYS A 5 -43.70 -26.28 -28.42
C LYS A 5 -43.44 -25.58 -27.08
N LYS A 6 -44.07 -26.01 -25.97
CA LYS A 6 -43.88 -25.48 -24.62
C LYS A 6 -42.44 -25.71 -24.13
N ASN A 7 -41.86 -26.92 -24.34
CA ASN A 7 -40.51 -27.19 -23.97
C ASN A 7 -39.49 -26.39 -24.77
N LYS A 8 -39.74 -26.09 -26.04
CA LYS A 8 -38.89 -25.22 -26.87
C LYS A 8 -38.88 -23.76 -26.32
N ILE A 9 -40.07 -23.27 -25.96
CA ILE A 9 -40.18 -21.92 -25.37
C ILE A 9 -39.46 -21.82 -24.04
N VAL A 10 -39.63 -22.81 -23.14
CA VAL A 10 -38.91 -22.84 -21.84
C VAL A 10 -37.37 -22.85 -22.04
N LYS A 11 -36.88 -23.64 -23.00
CA LYS A 11 -35.44 -23.64 -23.33
C LYS A 11 -34.93 -22.29 -23.82
N ILE A 12 -35.72 -21.60 -24.68
CA ILE A 12 -35.34 -20.28 -25.18
C ILE A 12 -35.30 -19.24 -24.03
N ILE A 13 -36.30 -19.29 -23.14
CA ILE A 13 -36.36 -18.38 -21.98
C ILE A 13 -35.12 -18.64 -21.06
N ALA A 14 -34.82 -19.90 -20.80
CA ALA A 14 -33.65 -20.25 -19.98
C ALA A 14 -32.33 -19.75 -20.58
N ILE A 15 -32.16 -19.83 -21.90
CA ILE A 15 -30.99 -19.30 -22.60
C ILE A 15 -30.94 -17.78 -22.49
N LEU A 16 -32.07 -17.09 -22.68
CA LEU A 16 -32.12 -15.62 -22.58
C LEU A 16 -31.77 -15.16 -21.15
N VAL A 17 -32.30 -15.84 -20.12
CA VAL A 17 -31.95 -15.55 -18.71
C VAL A 17 -30.46 -15.74 -18.46
N LEU A 18 -29.87 -16.83 -18.97
CA LEU A 18 -28.42 -17.08 -18.85
C LEU A 18 -27.60 -15.97 -19.52
N ILE A 19 -27.98 -15.54 -20.72
CA ILE A 19 -27.30 -14.47 -21.43
C ILE A 19 -27.39 -13.14 -20.64
N ILE A 20 -28.56 -12.80 -20.09
CA ILE A 20 -28.72 -11.60 -19.26
C ILE A 20 -27.84 -11.67 -18.01
N LEU A 21 -27.76 -12.85 -17.36
CA LEU A 21 -26.88 -13.04 -16.19
C LEU A 21 -25.42 -12.86 -16.56
N VAL A 22 -24.96 -13.44 -17.67
CA VAL A 22 -23.56 -13.30 -18.14
C VAL A 22 -23.23 -11.86 -18.49
N ILE A 23 -24.14 -11.16 -19.22
CA ILE A 23 -23.94 -9.74 -19.54
C ILE A 23 -23.96 -8.90 -18.27
N GLY A 24 -24.90 -9.13 -17.37
CA GLY A 24 -25.03 -8.40 -16.10
C GLY A 24 -23.81 -8.58 -15.21
N THR A 25 -23.29 -9.80 -15.09
CA THR A 25 -22.05 -10.07 -14.34
C THR A 25 -20.84 -9.43 -15.02
N GLY A 26 -20.74 -9.47 -16.34
CA GLY A 26 -19.66 -8.81 -17.09
C GLY A 26 -19.66 -7.29 -16.92
N LEU A 27 -20.83 -6.66 -16.97
CA LEU A 27 -21.00 -5.22 -16.73
C LEU A 27 -20.68 -4.85 -15.27
N TYR A 28 -21.11 -5.68 -14.31
CA TYR A 28 -20.81 -5.49 -12.89
C TYR A 28 -19.29 -5.56 -12.62
N ILE A 29 -18.62 -6.57 -13.16
CA ILE A 29 -17.15 -6.73 -13.03
C ILE A 29 -16.44 -5.54 -13.67
N LYS A 30 -16.82 -5.14 -14.89
CA LYS A 30 -16.25 -3.99 -15.58
C LYS A 30 -16.44 -2.68 -14.80
N ARG A 31 -17.61 -2.48 -14.20
CA ARG A 31 -17.90 -1.30 -13.38
C ARG A 31 -17.05 -1.29 -12.11
N ARG A 32 -16.91 -2.45 -11.44
CA ARG A 32 -16.10 -2.58 -10.22
C ARG A 32 -14.62 -2.30 -10.47
N ASN A 33 -14.10 -2.69 -11.63
CA ASN A 33 -12.69 -2.48 -12.01
C ASN A 33 -12.39 -1.04 -12.50
N ASN A 34 -13.37 -0.16 -12.56
CA ASN A 34 -13.19 1.25 -12.98
C ASN A 34 -13.01 2.20 -11.80
N TYR A 35 -12.75 1.72 -10.59
CA TYR A 35 -12.54 2.54 -9.41
C TYR A 35 -11.16 2.29 -8.82
N ILE A 36 -10.52 3.38 -8.39
CA ILE A 36 -9.41 3.35 -7.48
C ILE A 36 -9.99 3.37 -6.07
N TYR A 37 -9.44 2.55 -5.21
CA TYR A 37 -9.81 2.52 -3.80
C TYR A 37 -8.66 3.06 -2.97
N ILE A 38 -8.93 4.10 -2.19
CA ILE A 38 -8.00 4.63 -1.19
C ILE A 38 -8.58 4.24 0.17
N THR A 39 -7.84 3.43 0.90
CA THR A 39 -8.19 2.98 2.24
C THR A 39 -7.25 3.66 3.23
N GLN A 40 -7.79 4.45 4.15
CA GLN A 40 -7.10 4.90 5.34
C GLN A 40 -7.37 3.90 6.47
N PHE A 41 -6.31 3.45 7.12
CA PHE A 41 -6.45 2.55 8.27
C PHE A 41 -6.68 3.33 9.55
N SER A 42 -7.49 2.76 10.45
CA SER A 42 -7.66 3.28 11.81
C SER A 42 -6.74 2.51 12.75
N PRO A 43 -6.22 3.15 13.80
CA PRO A 43 -5.42 2.44 14.80
C PRO A 43 -6.22 1.33 15.48
N THR A 44 -5.57 0.21 15.74
CA THR A 44 -6.15 -0.90 16.52
C THR A 44 -6.03 -0.69 18.03
N THR A 45 -5.28 0.34 18.41
CA THR A 45 -5.04 0.75 19.80
C THR A 45 -5.53 2.19 20.02
N SER A 46 -5.35 2.75 21.23
CA SER A 46 -5.61 4.16 21.52
C SER A 46 -4.50 5.12 21.04
N ARG A 47 -3.42 4.59 20.46
CA ARG A 47 -2.31 5.39 19.91
C ARG A 47 -2.67 5.87 18.52
N GLN A 48 -2.15 7.03 18.13
CA GLN A 48 -2.25 7.50 16.73
C GLN A 48 -1.38 6.65 15.79
N MET A 49 -1.79 6.58 14.53
CA MET A 49 -1.02 5.93 13.47
C MET A 49 -1.30 6.59 12.12
N MET A 50 -0.41 6.38 11.16
CA MET A 50 -0.59 6.78 9.76
C MET A 50 -0.42 5.56 8.86
N GLY A 51 -1.42 5.28 8.03
CA GLY A 51 -1.33 4.21 7.06
C GLY A 51 -2.43 4.29 6.00
N TYR A 52 -2.02 4.20 4.74
CA TYR A 52 -2.92 4.17 3.59
C TYR A 52 -2.58 3.02 2.65
N ALA A 53 -3.59 2.44 2.03
CA ALA A 53 -3.42 1.58 0.88
C ALA A 53 -4.25 2.10 -0.30
N ILE A 54 -3.65 2.08 -1.49
CA ILE A 54 -4.31 2.44 -2.74
C ILE A 54 -4.35 1.20 -3.61
N LYS A 55 -5.57 0.80 -4.01
CA LYS A 55 -5.77 -0.23 -5.02
C LYS A 55 -6.06 0.43 -6.36
N THR A 56 -5.18 0.25 -7.32
CA THR A 56 -5.26 0.83 -8.67
C THR A 56 -6.32 0.12 -9.53
N LEU A 57 -6.60 0.66 -10.72
CA LEU A 57 -7.56 0.07 -11.66
C LEU A 57 -7.21 -1.37 -12.06
N ASN A 58 -5.93 -1.70 -12.22
CA ASN A 58 -5.48 -3.04 -12.57
C ASN A 58 -5.20 -3.91 -11.34
N GLY A 59 -5.57 -3.44 -10.14
CA GLY A 59 -5.48 -4.20 -8.89
C GLY A 59 -4.13 -4.16 -8.20
N LYS A 60 -3.17 -3.34 -8.65
CA LYS A 60 -1.90 -3.14 -7.93
C LYS A 60 -2.16 -2.48 -6.58
N ILE A 61 -1.42 -2.90 -5.56
CA ILE A 61 -1.48 -2.32 -4.23
C ILE A 61 -0.28 -1.42 -4.02
N VAL A 62 -0.56 -0.18 -3.64
CA VAL A 62 0.41 0.80 -3.18
C VAL A 62 0.12 1.08 -1.71
N VAL A 63 1.15 1.01 -0.87
CA VAL A 63 1.04 1.31 0.55
C VAL A 63 1.84 2.56 0.86
N ILE A 64 1.31 3.43 1.71
CA ILE A 64 2.00 4.60 2.25
C ILE A 64 1.98 4.47 3.76
N ASP A 65 3.17 4.36 4.36
CA ASP A 65 3.35 4.02 5.77
C ASP A 65 2.63 2.71 6.14
N GLY A 66 2.11 2.57 7.33
CA GLY A 66 1.39 1.33 7.68
C GLY A 66 0.87 1.30 9.11
N GLY A 67 1.30 2.25 9.94
CA GLY A 67 0.94 2.31 11.34
C GLY A 67 1.92 1.59 12.24
N LEU A 68 1.46 1.36 13.47
CA LEU A 68 2.20 0.67 14.52
C LEU A 68 2.39 -0.82 14.21
N GLN A 69 3.29 -1.48 14.92
CA GLN A 69 3.46 -2.94 14.81
C GLN A 69 2.16 -3.69 15.13
N GLU A 70 1.37 -3.21 16.11
CA GLU A 70 0.06 -3.75 16.46
C GLU A 70 -0.97 -3.64 15.31
N ASP A 71 -0.79 -2.67 14.41
CA ASP A 71 -1.66 -2.45 13.26
C ASP A 71 -1.31 -3.36 12.07
N ALA A 72 -0.15 -4.02 12.09
CA ALA A 72 0.34 -4.87 11.01
C ALA A 72 -0.69 -5.91 10.55
N LYS A 73 -1.42 -6.53 11.48
CA LYS A 73 -2.39 -7.60 11.17
C LYS A 73 -3.54 -7.12 10.27
N GLN A 74 -4.04 -5.90 10.47
CA GLN A 74 -5.11 -5.35 9.62
C GLN A 74 -4.60 -5.02 8.21
N LEU A 75 -3.40 -4.44 8.11
CA LEU A 75 -2.79 -4.13 6.82
C LEU A 75 -2.39 -5.42 6.06
N GLU A 76 -1.81 -6.39 6.76
CA GLU A 76 -1.49 -7.73 6.21
C GLU A 76 -2.74 -8.41 5.65
N LYS A 77 -3.84 -8.39 6.42
CA LYS A 77 -5.13 -8.93 5.94
C LYS A 77 -5.60 -8.22 4.68
N TYR A 78 -5.51 -6.87 4.64
CA TYR A 78 -5.88 -6.11 3.44
C TYR A 78 -5.03 -6.51 2.24
N ILE A 79 -3.71 -6.61 2.41
CA ILE A 79 -2.79 -7.01 1.34
C ILE A 79 -3.13 -8.43 0.86
N THR A 80 -3.32 -9.37 1.77
CA THR A 80 -3.63 -10.78 1.45
C THR A 80 -4.97 -10.91 0.73
N ASP A 81 -6.01 -10.24 1.19
CA ASP A 81 -7.34 -10.22 0.55
C ASP A 81 -7.31 -9.62 -0.86
N ASN A 82 -6.26 -8.85 -1.18
CA ASN A 82 -6.06 -8.21 -2.48
C ASN A 82 -4.93 -8.81 -3.32
N GLY A 83 -4.52 -10.05 -3.03
CA GLY A 83 -3.59 -10.82 -3.87
C GLY A 83 -2.22 -11.09 -3.25
N GLY A 84 -1.93 -10.60 -2.04
CA GLY A 84 -0.69 -10.90 -1.31
C GLY A 84 0.56 -10.19 -1.86
N GLU A 85 0.38 -9.17 -2.71
CA GLU A 85 1.49 -8.45 -3.35
C GLU A 85 1.34 -6.94 -3.17
N VAL A 86 2.41 -6.27 -2.75
CA VAL A 86 2.56 -4.80 -2.71
C VAL A 86 3.47 -4.40 -3.87
N ASP A 87 2.92 -3.68 -4.87
CA ASP A 87 3.70 -3.18 -6.00
C ASP A 87 4.72 -2.14 -5.54
N THR A 88 4.28 -1.21 -4.70
CA THR A 88 5.12 -0.13 -4.20
C THR A 88 4.74 0.22 -2.76
N TRP A 89 5.74 0.28 -1.90
CA TRP A 89 5.59 0.74 -0.53
C TRP A 89 6.38 2.04 -0.35
N PHE A 90 5.70 3.10 0.07
CA PHE A 90 6.32 4.36 0.48
C PHE A 90 6.43 4.42 1.99
N ILE A 91 7.62 4.65 2.53
CA ILE A 91 7.87 4.94 3.94
C ILE A 91 8.28 6.40 4.04
N THR A 92 7.46 7.21 4.69
CA THR A 92 7.71 8.65 4.78
C THR A 92 8.84 8.97 5.74
N HIS A 93 8.90 8.30 6.87
CA HIS A 93 9.95 8.42 7.89
C HIS A 93 9.90 7.25 8.89
N PRO A 94 10.95 7.02 9.69
CA PRO A 94 11.09 5.82 10.51
C PRO A 94 10.39 5.87 11.89
N HIS A 95 9.41 6.73 12.14
CA HIS A 95 8.63 6.65 13.36
C HIS A 95 7.79 5.37 13.38
N ILE A 96 7.67 4.74 14.56
CA ILE A 96 6.99 3.45 14.71
C ILE A 96 5.50 3.50 14.35
N ASP A 97 4.83 4.65 14.52
CA ASP A 97 3.43 4.86 14.14
C ASP A 97 3.24 5.07 12.61
N HIS A 98 4.33 5.05 11.85
CA HIS A 98 4.39 5.05 10.39
C HIS A 98 4.99 3.76 9.85
N ALA A 99 6.14 3.35 10.35
CA ALA A 99 6.92 2.23 9.81
C ALA A 99 6.71 0.91 10.56
N GLY A 100 6.06 0.89 11.72
CA GLY A 100 5.97 -0.30 12.56
C GLY A 100 5.31 -1.50 11.88
N ALA A 101 4.21 -1.29 11.16
CA ALA A 101 3.58 -2.38 10.41
C ALA A 101 4.46 -2.89 9.27
N PHE A 102 5.22 -2.00 8.61
CA PHE A 102 6.20 -2.40 7.60
C PHE A 102 7.28 -3.32 8.19
N GLU A 103 7.80 -3.02 9.38
CA GLU A 103 8.81 -3.84 10.06
C GLU A 103 8.34 -5.28 10.25
N ILE A 104 7.07 -5.49 10.57
CA ILE A 104 6.48 -6.82 10.75
C ILE A 104 6.21 -7.48 9.39
N ILE A 105 5.48 -6.78 8.50
CA ILE A 105 4.99 -7.36 7.24
C ILE A 105 6.12 -7.66 6.26
N SER A 106 7.17 -6.83 6.22
CA SER A 106 8.31 -7.04 5.33
C SER A 106 9.08 -8.34 5.62
N GLN A 107 8.89 -8.92 6.81
CA GLN A 107 9.48 -10.19 7.20
C GLN A 107 8.56 -11.39 6.90
N ASN A 108 7.31 -11.16 6.56
CA ASN A 108 6.37 -12.21 6.19
C ASN A 108 6.65 -12.68 4.75
N THR A 109 7.08 -13.94 4.62
CA THR A 109 7.44 -14.53 3.32
C THR A 109 6.24 -14.80 2.40
N SER A 110 5.01 -14.75 2.93
CA SER A 110 3.78 -14.93 2.13
C SER A 110 3.33 -13.64 1.45
N ILE A 111 3.90 -12.48 1.83
CA ILE A 111 3.64 -11.19 1.20
C ILE A 111 4.84 -10.81 0.34
N LYS A 112 4.57 -10.54 -0.92
CA LYS A 112 5.58 -10.06 -1.86
C LYS A 112 5.59 -8.53 -1.89
N ILE A 113 6.73 -7.92 -1.61
CA ILE A 113 6.96 -6.48 -1.78
C ILE A 113 7.94 -6.30 -2.93
N ASN A 114 7.56 -5.52 -3.94
CA ASN A 114 8.40 -5.34 -5.14
C ASN A 114 9.36 -4.16 -5.00
N LYS A 115 8.87 -3.01 -4.55
CA LYS A 115 9.66 -1.78 -4.42
C LYS A 115 9.32 -1.06 -3.12
N ILE A 116 10.33 -0.46 -2.52
CA ILE A 116 10.21 0.34 -1.31
C ILE A 116 10.87 1.69 -1.59
N TYR A 117 10.09 2.75 -1.57
CA TYR A 117 10.61 4.11 -1.68
C TYR A 117 10.69 4.73 -0.30
N MET A 118 11.89 5.17 0.07
CA MET A 118 12.13 5.92 1.30
C MET A 118 13.31 6.87 1.11
N SER A 119 13.22 8.03 1.73
CA SER A 119 14.32 9.00 1.82
C SER A 119 14.56 9.28 3.29
N ILE A 120 15.58 8.66 3.85
CA ILE A 120 15.91 8.68 5.28
C ILE A 120 17.39 9.01 5.48
N GLU A 121 17.70 9.63 6.61
CA GLU A 121 19.05 9.90 7.03
C GLU A 121 19.73 8.64 7.58
N ASP A 122 21.05 8.74 7.84
CA ASP A 122 21.79 7.69 8.50
C ASP A 122 21.28 7.44 9.93
N LYS A 123 21.43 6.22 10.41
CA LYS A 123 21.02 5.83 11.76
C LYS A 123 21.58 6.76 12.82
N ASP A 124 22.87 7.07 12.76
CA ASP A 124 23.55 7.89 13.75
C ASP A 124 23.05 9.32 13.78
N TRP A 125 22.60 9.84 12.64
CA TRP A 125 21.95 11.14 12.57
C TRP A 125 20.65 11.17 13.38
N TYR A 126 19.80 10.14 13.26
CA TYR A 126 18.57 10.03 14.06
C TYR A 126 18.87 9.86 15.55
N LEU A 127 19.81 9.00 15.92
CA LEU A 127 20.18 8.76 17.31
C LEU A 127 20.74 10.02 17.98
N THR A 128 21.39 10.89 17.20
CA THR A 128 21.93 12.16 17.69
C THR A 128 20.82 13.20 17.88
N ASN A 129 19.90 13.33 16.93
CA ASN A 129 18.92 14.41 16.91
C ASN A 129 17.60 14.07 17.65
N GLU A 130 17.25 12.76 17.78
CA GLU A 130 16.10 12.29 18.56
C GLU A 130 16.42 11.04 19.41
N PRO A 131 17.31 11.17 20.42
CA PRO A 131 17.75 10.03 21.23
C PRO A 131 16.62 9.33 22.00
N SER A 132 15.49 9.99 22.21
CA SER A 132 14.30 9.37 22.81
C SER A 132 13.67 8.28 21.94
N ARG A 133 14.04 8.19 20.66
CA ARG A 133 13.54 7.21 19.68
C ARG A 133 14.57 6.11 19.36
N THR A 134 15.63 5.98 20.15
CA THR A 134 16.71 5.02 19.91
C THR A 134 16.20 3.62 19.60
N ILE A 135 15.28 3.07 20.41
CA ILE A 135 14.78 1.71 20.22
C ILE A 135 14.06 1.58 18.88
N ASP A 136 13.13 2.49 18.59
CA ASP A 136 12.35 2.47 17.33
C ASP A 136 13.28 2.54 16.12
N ILE A 137 14.28 3.43 16.16
CA ILE A 137 15.26 3.62 15.08
C ILE A 137 16.15 2.39 14.91
N GLU A 138 16.65 1.79 15.98
CA GLU A 138 17.48 0.58 15.90
C GLU A 138 16.70 -0.59 15.31
N GLU A 139 15.45 -0.80 15.69
CA GLU A 139 14.59 -1.85 15.14
C GLU A 139 14.32 -1.62 13.65
N PHE A 140 13.97 -0.41 13.25
CA PHE A 140 13.75 -0.05 11.86
C PHE A 140 15.00 -0.34 11.00
N PHE A 141 16.17 0.16 11.40
CA PHE A 141 17.43 -0.08 10.66
C PHE A 141 17.85 -1.54 10.63
N LYS A 142 17.53 -2.32 11.66
CA LYS A 142 17.75 -3.76 11.65
C LYS A 142 16.91 -4.46 10.56
N VAL A 143 15.71 -3.98 10.29
CA VAL A 143 14.84 -4.52 9.25
C VAL A 143 15.32 -4.11 7.86
N ILE A 144 15.55 -2.82 7.61
CA ILE A 144 15.89 -2.32 6.27
C ILE A 144 17.27 -2.74 5.80
N ASN A 145 18.19 -3.08 6.72
CA ASN A 145 19.52 -3.59 6.40
C ASN A 145 19.55 -5.09 6.07
N GLN A 146 18.42 -5.81 6.18
CA GLN A 146 18.35 -7.19 5.67
C GLN A 146 18.46 -7.18 4.14
N GLU A 147 19.35 -7.99 3.57
CA GLU A 147 19.63 -8.04 2.13
C GLU A 147 18.38 -8.09 1.27
N LYS A 148 17.43 -9.00 1.60
CA LYS A 148 16.13 -9.16 0.90
C LYS A 148 15.24 -7.91 0.91
N ILE A 149 15.47 -6.97 1.84
CA ILE A 149 14.74 -5.70 1.93
C ILE A 149 15.57 -4.59 1.29
N ALA A 150 16.86 -4.51 1.64
CA ALA A 150 17.77 -3.49 1.14
C ALA A 150 17.82 -3.42 -0.39
N GLU A 151 17.81 -4.56 -1.08
CA GLU A 151 17.81 -4.64 -2.55
C GLU A 151 16.55 -4.05 -3.22
N LYS A 152 15.46 -3.85 -2.47
CA LYS A 152 14.19 -3.28 -2.95
C LYS A 152 14.05 -1.80 -2.64
N ILE A 153 14.95 -1.26 -1.82
CA ILE A 153 14.91 0.15 -1.40
C ILE A 153 15.41 1.03 -2.53
N ILE A 154 14.63 2.05 -2.84
CA ILE A 154 14.93 3.08 -3.82
C ILE A 154 14.86 4.42 -3.10
N GLU A 155 15.94 5.18 -3.09
CA GLU A 155 15.95 6.54 -2.57
C GLU A 155 15.54 7.51 -3.69
N PRO A 156 14.37 8.17 -3.57
CA PRO A 156 13.92 9.11 -4.59
C PRO A 156 14.52 10.49 -4.37
N GLN A 157 14.50 11.29 -5.44
CA GLN A 157 14.89 12.70 -5.43
C GLN A 157 13.66 13.61 -5.51
N VAL A 158 13.82 14.86 -5.05
CA VAL A 158 12.76 15.87 -5.22
C VAL A 158 12.43 16.05 -6.69
N ASN A 159 11.15 16.10 -7.02
CA ASN A 159 10.56 16.14 -8.36
C ASN A 159 10.55 14.80 -9.12
N ASP A 160 11.01 13.71 -8.55
CA ASP A 160 10.82 12.39 -9.18
C ASP A 160 9.32 12.10 -9.38
N ILE A 161 9.02 11.48 -10.53
CA ILE A 161 7.67 11.08 -10.93
C ILE A 161 7.64 9.56 -11.06
N ILE A 162 6.99 8.92 -10.13
CA ILE A 162 6.85 7.47 -10.04
C ILE A 162 5.48 7.08 -10.57
N LYS A 163 5.44 6.40 -11.72
CA LYS A 163 4.19 5.94 -12.33
C LYS A 163 3.87 4.53 -11.89
N ILE A 164 2.67 4.34 -11.37
CA ILE A 164 2.18 3.04 -10.89
C ILE A 164 0.78 2.87 -11.46
N ASP A 165 0.67 2.12 -12.56
CA ASP A 165 -0.59 1.93 -13.28
C ASP A 165 -1.22 3.29 -13.66
N ASN A 166 -2.40 3.60 -13.15
CA ASN A 166 -3.14 4.83 -13.39
C ASN A 166 -2.98 5.87 -12.27
N ILE A 167 -2.02 5.71 -11.40
CA ILE A 167 -1.62 6.74 -10.43
C ILE A 167 -0.19 7.22 -10.68
N THR A 168 0.06 8.44 -10.27
CA THR A 168 1.38 9.06 -10.30
C THR A 168 1.71 9.55 -8.89
N ALA A 169 2.86 9.14 -8.36
CA ALA A 169 3.42 9.69 -7.15
C ALA A 169 4.53 10.67 -7.51
N LYS A 170 4.36 11.94 -7.16
CA LYS A 170 5.40 12.97 -7.29
C LYS A 170 6.03 13.22 -5.94
N ILE A 171 7.36 13.18 -5.87
CA ILE A 171 8.13 13.49 -4.67
C ILE A 171 8.28 15.00 -4.55
N LEU A 172 7.71 15.57 -3.50
CA LEU A 172 7.75 17.01 -3.25
C LEU A 172 8.84 17.41 -2.25
N GLY A 173 9.24 16.49 -1.37
CA GLY A 173 10.29 16.68 -0.39
C GLY A 173 10.98 15.37 -0.05
N THR A 174 12.25 15.44 0.30
CA THR A 174 13.08 14.33 0.76
C THR A 174 13.74 14.69 2.09
N LYS A 175 14.50 13.79 2.68
CA LYS A 175 15.30 14.05 3.89
C LYS A 175 16.08 15.36 3.79
N ASN A 176 16.26 16.01 4.94
CA ASN A 176 17.07 17.22 5.04
C ASN A 176 17.87 17.23 6.36
N PRO A 177 19.19 16.95 6.34
CA PRO A 177 20.01 16.83 7.52
C PRO A 177 20.18 18.15 8.31
N GLU A 178 19.85 19.29 7.71
CA GLU A 178 19.92 20.58 8.39
C GLU A 178 18.76 20.81 9.37
N ILE A 179 17.67 20.00 9.25
CA ILE A 179 16.49 20.11 10.10
C ILE A 179 16.63 19.18 11.31
N THR A 180 17.16 19.70 12.40
CA THR A 180 17.44 18.92 13.62
C THR A 180 16.38 19.06 14.72
N THR A 181 15.38 19.93 14.54
CA THR A 181 14.26 20.08 15.48
C THR A 181 13.10 19.20 15.06
N ASN A 182 12.58 18.33 15.96
CA ASN A 182 11.60 17.31 15.63
C ASN A 182 12.05 16.58 14.36
N ALA A 183 13.28 16.11 14.40
CA ALA A 183 14.13 15.81 13.26
C ALA A 183 13.52 14.74 12.36
N ILE A 184 12.97 13.67 12.96
CA ILE A 184 12.38 12.55 12.21
C ILE A 184 11.16 13.02 11.41
N ASN A 185 10.23 13.76 12.04
CA ASN A 185 9.04 14.26 11.35
C ASN A 185 9.37 15.30 10.29
N ASN A 186 10.24 16.25 10.62
CA ASN A 186 10.52 17.40 9.75
C ASN A 186 11.47 17.06 8.59
N SER A 187 12.20 15.94 8.68
CA SER A 187 13.02 15.36 7.60
C SER A 187 12.30 14.25 6.84
N SER A 188 10.96 14.22 6.87
CA SER A 188 10.18 13.18 6.21
C SER A 188 10.03 13.41 4.71
N MET A 189 9.85 12.32 3.97
CA MET A 189 9.50 12.37 2.55
C MET A 189 8.07 12.87 2.36
N VAL A 190 7.87 13.80 1.44
CA VAL A 190 6.55 14.35 1.09
C VAL A 190 6.16 13.89 -0.31
N ILE A 191 4.98 13.27 -0.43
CA ILE A 191 4.51 12.64 -1.66
C ILE A 191 3.17 13.23 -2.06
N GLN A 192 3.04 13.63 -3.32
CA GLN A 192 1.76 13.96 -3.94
C GLN A 192 1.29 12.78 -4.78
N ILE A 193 0.11 12.25 -4.48
CA ILE A 193 -0.54 11.22 -5.28
C ILE A 193 -1.55 11.86 -6.22
N GLN A 194 -1.44 11.55 -7.51
CA GLN A 194 -2.37 11.98 -8.55
C GLN A 194 -2.97 10.76 -9.24
N VAL A 195 -4.26 10.81 -9.45
CA VAL A 195 -5.01 9.82 -10.25
C VAL A 195 -5.07 10.32 -11.69
N ASN A 196 -4.69 9.47 -12.65
CA ASN A 196 -4.64 9.76 -14.09
C ASN A 196 -5.82 9.13 -14.83
#